data_ffd21f01395792cf009f1f18f800685c
#
_entry.id   ffd21f01395792cf009f1f18f800685c
#
_cell.length_a   1.000
_cell.length_b   1.000
_cell.length_c   1.000
_cell.angle_alpha   90.00
_cell.angle_beta   90.00
_cell.angle_gamma   90.00
#
_symmetry.space_group_name_H-M   'P 1'
#
loop_
_entity.id
_entity.type
_entity.pdbx_description
1 polymer ?
#
loop_
_entity_poly.entity_id
_entity_poly.type
_entity_poly.pdbx_seq_one_letter_code
_entity_poly.pdbx_strand_id
1 'polypeptide(L)'
;MDFGYYNMDCMDGMKEFPDGYFDLAIVDPPYGIGENGDKNHTRGKLAKAKDYKSFSGMDINPPNEKYFDELFRVSKNQIIFGANHFISKMPFDSSCWIVWDKDNGNTDFADCELAWTSFSTAVRRIKYSGTECFSKI
;
A
#
# COMPACT_ATOMS: atom_id res chain seq x y z
N MET A 1 -3.40 -23.22 0.53
CA MET A 1 -4.15 -22.33 1.44
C MET A 1 -5.47 -21.97 0.76
N ASP A 2 -6.58 -22.06 1.48
CA ASP A 2 -7.91 -21.79 0.91
C ASP A 2 -8.20 -20.28 0.88
N PHE A 3 -9.28 -19.88 0.20
CA PHE A 3 -9.76 -18.51 0.23
C PHE A 3 -10.10 -18.10 1.67
N GLY A 4 -9.56 -16.94 2.10
CA GLY A 4 -9.77 -16.49 3.48
C GLY A 4 -8.97 -15.23 3.82
N TYR A 5 -9.07 -14.86 5.09
CA TYR A 5 -8.34 -13.75 5.69
C TYR A 5 -7.30 -14.32 6.66
N TYR A 6 -6.04 -13.97 6.44
CA TYR A 6 -4.91 -14.53 7.19
C TYR A 6 -4.10 -13.42 7.85
N ASN A 7 -3.95 -13.49 9.17
CA ASN A 7 -3.07 -12.62 9.94
C ASN A 7 -1.74 -13.35 10.19
N MET A 8 -0.81 -13.22 9.25
CA MET A 8 0.50 -13.89 9.28
C MET A 8 1.55 -13.08 8.53
N ASP A 9 2.80 -13.48 8.63
CA ASP A 9 3.86 -12.94 7.79
C ASP A 9 3.56 -13.23 6.31
N CYS A 10 3.56 -12.19 5.48
CA CYS A 10 3.23 -12.33 4.06
C CYS A 10 4.24 -13.20 3.30
N MET A 11 5.52 -13.23 3.72
CA MET A 11 6.53 -14.08 3.12
C MET A 11 6.25 -15.56 3.36
N ASP A 12 5.73 -15.90 4.54
CA ASP A 12 5.33 -17.27 4.83
C ASP A 12 4.03 -17.62 4.07
N GLY A 13 3.08 -16.67 4.00
CA GLY A 13 1.86 -16.87 3.22
C GLY A 13 2.12 -17.07 1.73
N MET A 14 2.97 -16.26 1.12
CA MET A 14 3.27 -16.37 -0.32
C MET A 14 3.91 -17.70 -0.70
N LYS A 15 4.71 -18.32 0.17
CA LYS A 15 5.31 -19.64 -0.07
C LYS A 15 4.30 -20.77 -0.28
N GLU A 16 3.09 -20.63 0.26
CA GLU A 16 2.03 -21.62 0.14
C GLU A 16 1.37 -21.64 -1.25
N PHE A 17 1.67 -20.67 -2.11
CA PHE A 17 1.05 -20.55 -3.42
C PHE A 17 2.05 -20.79 -4.55
N PRO A 18 1.61 -21.50 -5.62
CA PRO A 18 2.43 -21.68 -6.81
C PRO A 18 2.59 -20.38 -7.61
N ASP A 19 3.50 -20.40 -8.59
CA ASP A 19 3.76 -19.30 -9.50
C ASP A 19 2.48 -18.88 -10.24
N GLY A 20 2.22 -17.56 -10.29
CA GLY A 20 1.09 -16.98 -11.01
C GLY A 20 -0.29 -17.41 -10.50
N TYR A 21 -0.38 -17.82 -9.24
CA TYR A 21 -1.64 -18.26 -8.64
C TYR A 21 -2.70 -17.16 -8.62
N PHE A 22 -2.31 -15.95 -8.24
CA PHE A 22 -3.22 -14.81 -8.17
C PHE A 22 -3.26 -14.08 -9.52
N ASP A 23 -4.45 -13.71 -9.99
CA ASP A 23 -4.59 -12.88 -11.19
C ASP A 23 -4.17 -11.44 -10.92
N LEU A 24 -4.34 -10.95 -9.68
CA LEU A 24 -3.99 -9.62 -9.23
C LEU A 24 -3.55 -9.65 -7.77
N ALA A 25 -2.43 -9.00 -7.47
CA ALA A 25 -2.02 -8.64 -6.12
C ALA A 25 -2.15 -7.13 -5.94
N ILE A 26 -2.81 -6.71 -4.85
CA ILE A 26 -2.88 -5.30 -4.42
C ILE A 26 -2.19 -5.23 -3.07
N VAL A 27 -1.12 -4.46 -2.98
CA VAL A 27 -0.28 -4.40 -1.78
C VAL A 27 0.06 -2.97 -1.38
N ASP A 28 0.16 -2.76 -0.07
CA ASP A 28 0.59 -1.50 0.56
C ASP A 28 1.68 -1.83 1.58
N PRO A 29 2.92 -2.07 1.12
CA PRO A 29 4.02 -2.44 1.99
C PRO A 29 4.51 -1.25 2.81
N PRO A 30 5.17 -1.47 3.95
CA PRO A 30 5.74 -0.39 4.77
C PRO A 30 6.79 0.41 3.98
N TYR A 31 6.74 1.75 4.08
CA TYR A 31 7.61 2.63 3.29
C TYR A 31 8.99 2.88 3.92
N GLY A 32 9.21 2.44 5.16
CA GLY A 32 10.45 2.68 5.89
C GLY A 32 10.65 4.13 6.35
N ILE A 33 9.59 4.92 6.37
CA ILE A 33 9.64 6.34 6.74
C ILE A 33 9.39 6.59 8.24
N GLY A 34 9.24 5.52 9.04
CA GLY A 34 9.03 5.60 10.49
C GLY A 34 7.64 6.11 10.90
N GLU A 35 6.64 6.00 10.05
CA GLU A 35 5.25 6.32 10.38
C GLU A 35 4.59 5.18 11.17
N ASN A 36 5.05 4.98 12.40
CA ASN A 36 4.58 3.92 13.31
C ASN A 36 3.35 4.31 14.16
N GLY A 37 2.59 5.33 13.73
CA GLY A 37 1.39 5.77 14.45
C GLY A 37 1.64 6.73 15.62
N ASP A 38 2.88 7.05 15.97
CA ASP A 38 3.22 7.95 17.08
C ASP A 38 2.81 9.43 16.83
N LYS A 39 2.43 9.77 15.59
CA LYS A 39 1.98 11.12 15.21
C LYS A 39 0.47 11.36 15.36
N ASN A 40 -0.25 10.52 16.10
CA ASN A 40 -1.70 10.66 16.27
C ASN A 40 -2.13 12.01 16.89
N HIS A 41 -1.25 12.68 17.64
CA HIS A 41 -1.54 13.98 18.25
C HIS A 41 -1.52 15.18 17.29
N THR A 42 -0.98 15.02 16.09
CA THR A 42 -0.89 16.10 15.08
C THR A 42 -1.88 15.95 13.94
N ARG A 43 -2.64 14.88 13.90
CA ARG A 43 -3.70 14.67 12.89
C ARG A 43 -4.84 15.64 13.15
N GLY A 44 -4.99 16.60 12.24
CA GLY A 44 -5.85 17.75 12.37
C GLY A 44 -7.32 17.46 12.64
N LYS A 45 -8.05 18.54 12.97
CA LYS A 45 -9.41 18.60 13.51
C LYS A 45 -10.54 17.96 12.65
N LEU A 46 -10.26 17.40 11.47
CA LEU A 46 -11.25 16.92 10.50
C LEU A 46 -11.63 15.45 10.66
N ALA A 47 -10.86 14.66 11.37
CA ALA A 47 -11.24 13.29 11.75
C ALA A 47 -10.93 13.10 13.24
N LYS A 48 -11.90 12.62 14.04
CA LYS A 48 -11.60 12.09 15.36
C LYS A 48 -10.71 10.86 15.16
N ALA A 49 -9.38 11.07 15.27
CA ALA A 49 -8.43 9.99 15.23
C ALA A 49 -8.78 9.01 16.34
N LYS A 50 -9.09 7.76 15.99
CA LYS A 50 -9.06 6.68 16.97
C LYS A 50 -7.61 6.55 17.41
N ASP A 51 -7.37 6.52 18.72
CA ASP A 51 -6.08 6.14 19.28
C ASP A 51 -5.78 4.70 18.84
N TYR A 52 -5.02 4.57 17.76
CA TYR A 52 -4.45 3.28 17.40
C TYR A 52 -3.24 3.05 18.28
N LYS A 53 -3.18 1.89 18.94
CA LYS A 53 -1.96 1.46 19.63
C LYS A 53 -0.80 1.53 18.64
N SER A 54 0.29 2.20 19.03
CA SER A 54 1.51 2.22 18.25
C SER A 54 1.96 0.80 17.95
N PHE A 55 2.06 0.45 16.68
CA PHE A 55 2.64 -0.82 16.24
C PHE A 55 4.16 -0.66 16.24
N SER A 56 4.79 -0.98 17.37
CA SER A 56 6.23 -0.96 17.46
C SER A 56 6.82 -2.04 16.55
N GLY A 57 7.52 -1.63 15.50
CA GLY A 57 8.44 -2.49 14.77
C GLY A 57 8.10 -2.83 13.33
N MET A 58 6.90 -2.53 12.79
CA MET A 58 6.52 -2.95 11.43
C MET A 58 6.90 -1.98 10.30
N ASP A 59 7.10 -0.69 10.59
CA ASP A 59 7.35 0.35 9.56
C ASP A 59 8.81 0.81 9.45
N ILE A 60 9.74 0.12 10.12
CA ILE A 60 11.12 0.60 10.22
C ILE A 60 11.93 0.29 8.96
N ASN A 61 11.62 -0.78 8.25
CA ASN A 61 12.36 -1.19 7.06
C ASN A 61 11.44 -1.33 5.86
N PRO A 62 11.77 -0.72 4.71
CA PRO A 62 11.10 -0.99 3.46
C PRO A 62 11.28 -2.47 3.08
N PRO A 63 10.35 -3.03 2.30
CA PRO A 63 10.45 -4.41 1.85
C PRO A 63 11.74 -4.61 1.06
N ASN A 64 12.36 -5.75 1.28
CA ASN A 64 13.58 -6.15 0.59
C ASN A 64 13.27 -6.72 -0.82
N GLU A 65 14.31 -6.99 -1.60
CA GLU A 65 14.16 -7.57 -2.94
C GLU A 65 13.42 -8.91 -2.93
N LYS A 66 13.66 -9.75 -1.92
CA LYS A 66 12.99 -11.06 -1.81
C LYS A 66 11.47 -10.95 -1.68
N TYR A 67 10.97 -9.89 -1.03
CA TYR A 67 9.54 -9.65 -0.96
C TYR A 67 8.96 -9.41 -2.36
N PHE A 68 9.60 -8.57 -3.14
CA PHE A 68 9.14 -8.26 -4.50
C PHE A 68 9.28 -9.48 -5.42
N ASP A 69 10.36 -10.25 -5.32
CA ASP A 69 10.54 -11.48 -6.07
C ASP A 69 9.36 -12.46 -5.83
N GLU A 70 9.00 -12.67 -4.56
CA GLU A 70 7.87 -13.52 -4.21
C GLU A 70 6.52 -12.93 -4.66
N LEU A 71 6.32 -11.62 -4.50
CA LEU A 71 5.10 -10.95 -4.96
C LEU A 71 4.89 -11.15 -6.47
N PHE A 72 5.94 -10.94 -7.26
CA PHE A 72 5.91 -11.12 -8.71
C PHE A 72 5.80 -12.59 -9.11
N ARG A 73 6.37 -13.50 -8.32
CA ARG A 73 6.24 -14.94 -8.55
C ARG A 73 4.80 -15.41 -8.40
N VAL A 74 4.12 -15.03 -7.33
CA VAL A 74 2.78 -15.56 -7.01
C VAL A 74 1.64 -14.86 -7.75
N SER A 75 1.89 -13.71 -8.39
CA SER A 75 0.84 -12.91 -9.02
C SER A 75 1.15 -12.55 -10.47
N LYS A 76 0.11 -12.54 -11.30
CA LYS A 76 0.21 -12.19 -12.74
C LYS A 76 0.25 -10.68 -12.96
N ASN A 77 -0.51 -9.93 -12.17
CA ASN A 77 -0.59 -8.46 -12.21
C ASN A 77 -0.47 -7.89 -10.80
N GLN A 78 0.03 -6.65 -10.71
CA GLN A 78 0.27 -6.01 -9.42
C GLN A 78 -0.20 -4.56 -9.42
N ILE A 79 -0.66 -4.12 -8.23
CA ILE A 79 -0.85 -2.72 -7.85
C ILE A 79 -0.10 -2.53 -6.53
N ILE A 80 0.94 -1.69 -6.51
CA ILE A 80 1.85 -1.52 -5.37
C ILE A 80 1.80 -0.08 -4.92
N PHE A 81 1.14 0.18 -3.79
CA PHE A 81 1.08 1.50 -3.18
C PHE A 81 2.43 1.90 -2.60
N GLY A 82 2.71 3.21 -2.57
CA GLY A 82 3.95 3.76 -2.04
C GLY A 82 5.20 3.43 -2.85
N ALA A 83 5.07 2.92 -4.07
CA ALA A 83 6.19 2.49 -4.91
C ALA A 83 7.21 3.60 -5.22
N ASN A 84 6.84 4.88 -5.07
CA ASN A 84 7.77 6.00 -5.16
C ASN A 84 8.86 5.98 -4.09
N HIS A 85 8.69 5.25 -2.97
CA HIS A 85 9.69 5.07 -1.93
C HIS A 85 10.72 3.97 -2.24
N PHE A 86 10.42 3.09 -3.21
CA PHE A 86 11.27 1.96 -3.59
C PHE A 86 11.24 1.64 -5.09
N ILE A 87 11.18 2.67 -5.92
CA ILE A 87 11.04 2.54 -7.38
C ILE A 87 12.15 1.72 -8.02
N SER A 88 13.36 1.74 -7.46
CA SER A 88 14.48 0.93 -7.93
C SER A 88 14.28 -0.58 -7.82
N LYS A 89 13.27 -1.02 -7.08
CA LYS A 89 12.91 -2.44 -6.88
C LYS A 89 11.80 -2.89 -7.82
N MET A 90 11.24 -1.97 -8.62
CA MET A 90 10.22 -2.34 -9.59
C MET A 90 10.89 -3.03 -10.80
N PRO A 91 10.27 -4.06 -11.38
CA PRO A 91 10.90 -4.90 -12.39
C PRO A 91 11.03 -4.21 -13.76
N PHE A 92 10.20 -3.20 -14.03
CA PHE A 92 10.17 -2.44 -15.29
C PHE A 92 9.46 -1.10 -15.10
N ASP A 93 9.65 -0.20 -16.08
CA ASP A 93 8.92 1.06 -16.14
C ASP A 93 7.44 0.81 -16.42
N SER A 94 6.56 1.46 -15.68
CA SER A 94 5.12 1.37 -15.90
C SER A 94 4.56 2.66 -16.49
N SER A 95 3.75 2.53 -17.54
CA SER A 95 2.96 3.63 -18.10
C SER A 95 1.67 3.88 -17.30
N CYS A 96 1.23 2.91 -16.51
CA CYS A 96 -0.04 2.95 -15.78
C CYS A 96 0.21 3.12 -14.27
N TRP A 97 0.37 4.35 -13.83
CA TRP A 97 0.35 4.68 -12.41
C TRP A 97 -1.06 5.05 -11.95
N ILE A 98 -1.38 4.74 -10.71
CA ILE A 98 -2.57 5.24 -10.04
C ILE A 98 -2.16 6.40 -9.14
N VAL A 99 -2.85 7.51 -9.28
CA VAL A 99 -2.75 8.67 -8.39
C VAL A 99 -4.01 8.70 -7.53
N TRP A 100 -3.88 8.36 -6.26
CA TRP A 100 -4.98 8.51 -5.31
C TRP A 100 -4.94 9.92 -4.72
N ASP A 101 -5.84 10.76 -5.19
CA ASP A 101 -6.10 12.10 -4.65
C ASP A 101 -6.97 11.95 -3.40
N LYS A 102 -6.40 12.30 -2.25
CA LYS A 102 -7.04 12.13 -0.94
C LYS A 102 -8.11 13.18 -0.64
N ASP A 103 -8.21 14.21 -1.47
CA ASP A 103 -9.14 15.33 -1.27
C ASP A 103 -9.12 15.89 0.17
N ASN A 104 -7.92 16.00 0.74
CA ASN A 104 -7.72 16.33 2.15
C ASN A 104 -7.54 17.83 2.42
N GLY A 105 -7.77 18.69 1.42
CA GLY A 105 -7.68 20.14 1.54
C GLY A 105 -6.27 20.63 1.88
N ASN A 106 -6.17 21.72 2.63
CA ASN A 106 -4.90 22.28 3.06
C ASN A 106 -4.44 21.65 4.40
N THR A 107 -4.05 20.39 4.37
CA THR A 107 -3.48 19.71 5.53
C THR A 107 -1.98 19.49 5.34
N ASP A 108 -1.25 19.18 6.42
CA ASP A 108 0.19 18.86 6.36
C ASP A 108 0.46 17.44 5.82
N PHE A 109 -0.59 16.69 5.45
CA PHE A 109 -0.48 15.36 4.86
C PHE A 109 -0.33 15.44 3.36
N ALA A 110 0.29 14.40 2.77
CA ALA A 110 0.40 14.29 1.33
C ALA A 110 -0.97 14.39 0.65
N ASP A 111 -1.07 15.20 -0.39
CA ASP A 111 -2.30 15.40 -1.16
C ASP A 111 -2.73 14.13 -1.88
N CYS A 112 -1.74 13.33 -2.33
CA CYS A 112 -1.93 12.14 -3.12
C CYS A 112 -1.04 11.00 -2.63
N GLU A 113 -1.44 9.78 -2.94
CA GLU A 113 -0.58 8.61 -2.91
C GLU A 113 -0.42 8.03 -4.32
N LEU A 114 0.73 7.41 -4.55
CA LEU A 114 1.06 6.81 -5.83
C LEU A 114 1.07 5.29 -5.72
N ALA A 115 0.50 4.62 -6.72
CA ALA A 115 0.67 3.19 -6.87
C ALA A 115 1.25 2.87 -8.24
N TRP A 116 2.33 2.08 -8.25
CA TRP A 116 2.86 1.46 -9.44
C TRP A 116 1.95 0.31 -9.86
N THR A 117 1.74 0.11 -11.15
CA THR A 117 1.00 -1.06 -11.64
C THR A 117 1.75 -1.78 -12.75
N SER A 118 1.50 -3.07 -12.90
CA SER A 118 2.02 -3.88 -14.01
C SER A 118 1.26 -3.69 -15.33
N PHE A 119 0.21 -2.89 -15.34
CA PHE A 119 -0.63 -2.66 -16.52
C PHE A 119 0.03 -1.67 -17.50
N SER A 120 -0.32 -1.79 -18.78
CA SER A 120 0.21 -0.97 -19.88
C SER A 120 -0.74 0.12 -20.38
N THR A 121 -1.70 0.52 -19.54
CA THR A 121 -2.65 1.63 -19.88
C THR A 121 -2.12 2.99 -19.41
N ALA A 122 -2.88 4.04 -19.62
CA ALA A 122 -2.52 5.38 -19.17
C ALA A 122 -2.64 5.54 -17.65
N VAL A 123 -1.95 6.53 -17.09
CA VAL A 123 -2.09 6.98 -15.69
C VAL A 123 -3.55 7.24 -15.35
N ARG A 124 -3.99 6.81 -14.17
CA ARG A 124 -5.35 7.01 -13.67
C ARG A 124 -5.34 7.79 -12.36
N ARG A 125 -6.29 8.70 -12.22
CA ARG A 125 -6.56 9.40 -10.97
C ARG A 125 -7.85 8.87 -10.34
N ILE A 126 -7.77 8.54 -9.06
CA ILE A 126 -8.93 8.22 -8.22
C ILE A 126 -9.01 9.32 -7.17
N LYS A 127 -10.15 9.99 -7.07
CA LYS A 127 -10.41 10.98 -6.04
C LYS A 127 -11.31 10.37 -4.97
N TYR A 128 -10.80 10.25 -3.76
CA TYR A 128 -11.54 9.67 -2.64
C TYR A 128 -11.01 10.20 -1.31
N SER A 129 -11.89 10.84 -0.54
CA SER A 129 -11.57 11.31 0.80
C SER A 129 -11.74 10.18 1.82
N GLY A 130 -10.71 9.91 2.61
CA GLY A 130 -10.78 8.94 3.71
C GLY A 130 -11.84 9.27 4.78
N THR A 131 -12.38 10.49 4.78
CA THR A 131 -13.44 10.91 5.71
C THR A 131 -14.84 10.40 5.30
N GLU A 132 -15.04 10.03 4.03
CA GLU A 132 -16.35 9.52 3.57
C GLU A 132 -16.61 8.07 3.98
N CYS A 133 -15.59 7.30 4.33
CA CYS A 133 -15.73 5.91 4.77
C CYS A 133 -16.53 5.73 6.06
N PHE A 134 -16.66 6.76 6.89
CA PHE A 134 -17.28 6.67 8.21
C PHE A 134 -18.70 7.22 8.29
N SER A 135 -19.23 7.74 7.18
CA SER A 135 -20.58 8.35 7.17
C SER A 135 -21.68 7.42 6.69
N LYS A 136 -21.38 6.16 6.33
CA LYS A 136 -22.35 5.22 5.73
C LYS A 136 -22.42 3.85 6.41
N ILE A 137 -22.06 3.78 7.71
CA ILE A 137 -22.35 2.59 8.52
C ILE A 137 -23.26 2.99 9.68
#